data_b08c3a7bce1047871ab36615d80361d7
#
_entry.id   b08c3a7bce1047871ab36615d80361d7
#
_cell.length_a   1.000
_cell.length_b   1.000
_cell.length_c   1.000
_cell.angle_alpha   90.00
_cell.angle_beta   90.00
_cell.angle_gamma   90.00
#
_symmetry.space_group_name_H-M   'P 1'
#
loop_
_entity.id
_entity.type
_entity.pdbx_description
1 polymer ?
#
loop_
_entity_poly.entity_id
_entity_poly.type
_entity_poly.pdbx_seq_one_letter_code
_entity_poly.pdbx_strand_id
1 'polypeptide(L)'
;MNTPEDSSLGRDVAYPSTYDAGLLFPIPRLPGRNAIGIGGHTLPFIGHDRWHAYELSWLDARGKPCVATATLTVPCTSAHLIESKSLKLYLNSLNAERFNSAEA
;
A
#
# COMPACT_ATOMS: atom_id res chain seq x y z
N MET A 1 -12.95 1.67 -13.69
CA MET A 1 -12.35 0.59 -12.87
C MET A 1 -10.84 0.68 -12.94
N ASN A 2 -10.16 0.65 -11.80
CA ASN A 2 -8.70 0.67 -11.76
C ASN A 2 -8.14 -0.69 -12.18
N THR A 3 -7.16 -0.68 -13.07
CA THR A 3 -6.44 -1.89 -13.51
C THR A 3 -4.94 -1.71 -13.26
N PRO A 4 -4.15 -2.80 -13.23
CA PRO A 4 -2.70 -2.69 -13.05
C PRO A 4 -2.02 -1.81 -14.10
N GLU A 5 -2.55 -1.74 -15.32
CA GLU A 5 -2.01 -0.89 -16.37
C GLU A 5 -2.12 0.60 -16.07
N ASP A 6 -3.08 1.00 -15.22
CA ASP A 6 -3.28 2.39 -14.84
C ASP A 6 -2.40 2.81 -13.65
N SER A 7 -1.68 1.88 -13.03
CA SER A 7 -0.80 2.15 -11.89
C SER A 7 0.57 2.64 -12.34
N SER A 8 1.45 2.93 -11.36
CA SER A 8 2.84 3.28 -11.63
C SER A 8 3.72 2.05 -11.96
N LEU A 9 3.18 0.85 -11.89
CA LEU A 9 3.91 -0.38 -12.17
C LEU A 9 4.41 -0.40 -13.62
N GLY A 10 5.71 -0.66 -13.81
CA GLY A 10 6.33 -0.70 -15.13
C GLY A 10 6.63 0.66 -15.74
N ARG A 11 6.41 1.76 -15.03
CA ARG A 11 6.70 3.12 -15.47
C ARG A 11 7.88 3.70 -14.72
N ASP A 12 8.60 4.61 -15.37
CA ASP A 12 9.62 5.42 -14.70
C ASP A 12 8.92 6.49 -13.88
N VAL A 13 8.99 6.35 -12.56
CA VAL A 13 8.38 7.28 -11.62
C VAL A 13 9.43 7.77 -10.65
N ALA A 14 9.57 9.09 -10.51
CA ALA A 14 10.47 9.68 -9.52
C ALA A 14 9.97 9.38 -8.10
N TYR A 15 10.91 9.12 -7.18
CA TYR A 15 10.56 8.99 -5.77
C TYR A 15 10.03 10.31 -5.23
N PRO A 16 8.92 10.28 -4.47
CA PRO A 16 8.35 11.50 -3.92
C PRO A 16 9.24 12.10 -2.84
N SER A 17 9.28 13.42 -2.78
CA SER A 17 9.97 14.17 -1.73
C SER A 17 9.02 14.67 -0.65
N THR A 18 7.70 14.58 -0.88
CA THR A 18 6.66 15.00 0.06
C THR A 18 5.62 13.89 0.22
N TYR A 19 4.94 13.90 1.36
CA TYR A 19 3.86 12.95 1.64
C TYR A 19 2.76 13.07 0.59
N ASP A 20 2.31 11.93 0.06
CA ASP A 20 1.22 11.88 -0.91
C ASP A 20 0.46 10.56 -0.80
N ALA A 21 -0.70 10.60 -0.17
CA ALA A 21 -1.57 9.44 -0.03
C ALA A 21 -2.14 8.96 -1.38
N GLY A 22 -2.20 9.83 -2.39
CA GLY A 22 -2.65 9.48 -3.72
C GLY A 22 -1.72 8.54 -4.48
N LEU A 23 -0.51 8.33 -3.98
CA LEU A 23 0.43 7.37 -4.56
C LEU A 23 -0.03 5.92 -4.38
N LEU A 24 -0.80 5.63 -3.35
CA LEU A 24 -1.27 4.28 -3.06
C LEU A 24 -2.36 3.89 -4.08
N PHE A 25 -2.10 2.84 -4.84
CA PHE A 25 -2.97 2.39 -5.92
C PHE A 25 -3.72 1.11 -5.52
N PRO A 26 -5.05 1.17 -5.32
CA PRO A 26 -5.84 -0.01 -5.03
C PRO A 26 -6.16 -0.78 -6.30
N ILE A 27 -6.05 -2.11 -6.25
CA ILE A 27 -6.42 -3.00 -7.36
C ILE A 27 -7.66 -3.78 -6.96
N PRO A 28 -8.76 -3.71 -7.75
CA PRO A 28 -9.95 -4.52 -7.48
C PRO A 28 -9.62 -6.01 -7.54
N ARG A 29 -10.06 -6.79 -6.55
CA ARG A 29 -9.82 -8.24 -6.52
C ARG A 29 -10.70 -9.01 -7.49
N LEU A 30 -11.91 -8.55 -7.76
CA LEU A 30 -12.91 -9.32 -8.48
C LEU A 30 -12.48 -9.73 -9.89
N PRO A 31 -11.90 -8.87 -10.73
CA PRO A 31 -11.47 -9.28 -12.06
C PRO A 31 -10.46 -10.43 -12.04
N GLY A 32 -9.48 -10.38 -11.14
CA GLY A 32 -8.49 -11.45 -11.00
C GLY A 32 -9.10 -12.76 -10.51
N ARG A 33 -10.02 -12.69 -9.54
CA ARG A 33 -10.71 -13.86 -9.00
C ARG A 33 -11.64 -14.48 -10.03
N ASN A 34 -12.36 -13.66 -10.81
CA ASN A 34 -13.20 -14.16 -11.90
C ASN A 34 -12.37 -14.91 -12.94
N ALA A 35 -11.17 -14.43 -13.24
CA ALA A 35 -10.29 -15.07 -14.23
C ALA A 35 -9.87 -16.48 -13.85
N ILE A 36 -9.85 -16.81 -12.55
CA ILE A 36 -9.49 -18.14 -12.05
C ILE A 36 -10.67 -18.90 -11.42
N GLY A 37 -11.89 -18.41 -11.66
CA GLY A 37 -13.11 -19.12 -11.28
C GLY A 37 -13.52 -19.01 -9.82
N ILE A 38 -13.02 -18.02 -9.05
CA ILE A 38 -13.37 -17.84 -7.63
C ILE A 38 -14.03 -16.50 -7.35
N GLY A 39 -14.66 -15.89 -8.35
CA GLY A 39 -15.31 -14.58 -8.22
C GLY A 39 -16.73 -14.62 -7.64
N GLY A 40 -17.19 -15.74 -7.07
CA GLY A 40 -18.52 -15.86 -6.47
C GLY A 40 -18.63 -15.13 -5.13
N HIS A 41 -19.83 -15.23 -4.51
CA HIS A 41 -20.11 -14.56 -3.23
C HIS A 41 -19.40 -15.23 -2.04
N THR A 42 -19.10 -16.53 -2.15
CA THR A 42 -18.42 -17.29 -1.10
C THR A 42 -16.99 -17.62 -1.54
N LEU A 43 -16.01 -17.17 -0.75
CA LEU A 43 -14.63 -17.52 -1.01
C LEU A 43 -14.33 -18.95 -0.55
N PRO A 44 -13.56 -19.75 -1.32
CA PRO A 44 -13.17 -21.09 -0.90
C PRO A 44 -12.04 -21.13 0.12
N PHE A 45 -11.63 -19.97 0.65
CA PHE A 45 -10.53 -19.85 1.59
C PHE A 45 -10.81 -18.71 2.58
N ILE A 46 -10.05 -18.71 3.67
CA ILE A 46 -9.98 -17.60 4.63
C ILE A 46 -8.52 -17.15 4.73
N GLY A 47 -8.30 -15.95 5.24
CA GLY A 47 -6.95 -15.45 5.44
C GLY A 47 -6.81 -13.97 5.08
N HIS A 48 -5.59 -13.56 4.89
CA HIS A 48 -5.25 -12.17 4.63
C HIS A 48 -3.91 -12.05 3.92
N ASP A 49 -3.71 -10.91 3.27
CA ASP A 49 -2.40 -10.49 2.79
C ASP A 49 -1.68 -9.77 3.93
N ARG A 50 -0.39 -10.05 4.10
CA ARG A 50 0.42 -9.39 5.12
C ARG A 50 1.64 -8.76 4.48
N TRP A 51 1.80 -7.45 4.71
CA TRP A 51 2.94 -6.69 4.25
C TRP A 51 3.80 -6.31 5.44
N HIS A 52 5.12 -6.49 5.32
CA HIS A 52 6.06 -6.05 6.34
C HIS A 52 6.87 -4.87 5.82
N ALA A 53 6.77 -3.74 6.51
CA ALA A 53 7.63 -2.58 6.26
C ALA A 53 8.75 -2.60 7.29
N TYR A 54 9.94 -3.02 6.87
CA TYR A 54 11.09 -3.18 7.78
C TYR A 54 11.75 -1.85 8.11
N GLU A 55 11.52 -0.83 7.32
CA GLU A 55 12.16 0.47 7.50
C GLU A 55 11.18 1.58 7.14
N LEU A 56 10.21 1.80 8.04
CA LEU A 56 9.29 2.93 7.94
C LEU A 56 9.91 4.13 8.63
N SER A 57 10.08 5.25 7.93
CA SER A 57 10.72 6.43 8.49
C SER A 57 9.91 7.70 8.24
N TRP A 58 10.01 8.62 9.18
CA TRP A 58 9.38 9.94 9.12
C TRP A 58 10.15 10.89 10.01
N LEU A 59 9.71 12.15 10.10
CA LEU A 59 10.28 13.13 11.02
C LEU A 59 9.29 13.41 12.15
N ASP A 60 9.79 13.58 13.38
CA ASP A 60 8.94 14.01 14.48
C ASP A 60 8.61 15.52 14.32
N ALA A 61 7.85 16.07 15.26
CA ALA A 61 7.43 17.48 15.20
C ALA A 61 8.60 18.45 15.19
N ARG A 62 9.79 18.03 15.65
CA ARG A 62 11.01 18.83 15.67
C ARG A 62 11.89 18.61 14.43
N GLY A 63 11.48 17.72 13.54
CA GLY A 63 12.26 17.35 12.36
C GLY A 63 13.33 16.30 12.61
N LYS A 64 13.28 15.60 13.76
CA LYS A 64 14.20 14.51 14.08
C LYS A 64 13.74 13.21 13.39
N PRO A 65 14.64 12.46 12.74
CA PRO A 65 14.27 11.19 12.12
C PRO A 65 13.77 10.15 13.12
N CYS A 66 12.68 9.50 12.76
CA CYS A 66 12.11 8.36 13.48
C CYS A 66 12.06 7.17 12.52
N VAL A 67 12.34 5.98 13.04
CA VAL A 67 12.31 4.74 12.26
C VAL A 67 11.53 3.68 13.03
N ALA A 68 10.74 2.89 12.33
CA ALA A 68 9.98 1.80 12.90
C ALA A 68 9.78 0.69 11.88
N THR A 69 9.32 -0.46 12.34
CA THR A 69 8.76 -1.50 11.48
C THR A 69 7.24 -1.47 11.58
N ALA A 70 6.57 -1.92 10.53
CA ALA A 70 5.12 -2.00 10.51
C ALA A 70 4.67 -3.29 9.84
N THR A 71 3.51 -3.78 10.25
CA THR A 71 2.83 -4.88 9.56
C THR A 71 1.46 -4.40 9.12
N LEU A 72 1.17 -4.55 7.84
CA LEU A 72 -0.11 -4.20 7.25
C LEU A 72 -0.85 -5.49 6.92
N THR A 73 -2.08 -5.61 7.39
CA THR A 73 -2.90 -6.79 7.14
C THR A 73 -4.13 -6.41 6.34
N VAL A 74 -4.31 -7.07 5.19
CA VAL A 74 -5.45 -6.84 4.30
C VAL A 74 -6.25 -8.13 4.21
N PRO A 75 -7.47 -8.19 4.77
CA PRO A 75 -8.26 -9.43 4.75
C PRO A 75 -8.62 -9.84 3.34
N CYS A 76 -8.72 -11.15 3.10
CA CYS A 76 -9.10 -11.68 1.79
C CYS A 76 -10.52 -11.26 1.36
N THR A 77 -11.33 -10.80 2.31
CA THR A 77 -12.69 -10.29 2.05
C THR A 77 -12.70 -8.83 1.60
N SER A 78 -11.57 -8.12 1.63
CA SER A 78 -11.51 -6.74 1.13
C SER A 78 -11.77 -6.71 -0.37
N ALA A 79 -12.43 -5.65 -0.85
CA ALA A 79 -12.75 -5.50 -2.27
C ALA A 79 -11.50 -5.22 -3.12
N HIS A 80 -10.44 -4.70 -2.51
CA HIS A 80 -9.20 -4.29 -3.19
C HIS A 80 -7.99 -4.89 -2.49
N LEU A 81 -6.93 -5.07 -3.26
CA LEU A 81 -5.61 -5.40 -2.73
C LEU A 81 -4.66 -4.21 -2.95
N ILE A 82 -3.50 -4.26 -2.32
CA ILE A 82 -2.48 -3.21 -2.43
C ILE A 82 -1.51 -3.59 -3.55
N GLU A 83 -1.22 -2.65 -4.45
CA GLU A 83 -0.20 -2.83 -5.47
C GLU A 83 1.17 -2.48 -4.86
N SER A 84 2.17 -3.38 -5.03
CA SER A 84 3.42 -3.33 -4.27
C SER A 84 4.29 -2.11 -4.55
N LYS A 85 4.43 -1.70 -5.82
CA LYS A 85 5.25 -0.54 -6.17
C LYS A 85 4.65 0.75 -5.62
N SER A 86 3.32 0.90 -5.71
CA SER A 86 2.63 2.07 -5.19
C SER A 86 2.70 2.13 -3.66
N LEU A 87 2.65 1.00 -2.98
CA LEU A 87 2.86 0.94 -1.53
C LEU A 87 4.26 1.44 -1.16
N LYS A 88 5.29 0.98 -1.88
CA LYS A 88 6.67 1.43 -1.65
C LYS A 88 6.81 2.94 -1.86
N LEU A 89 6.24 3.47 -2.93
CA LEU A 89 6.27 4.91 -3.19
C LEU A 89 5.54 5.70 -2.11
N TYR A 90 4.38 5.21 -1.67
CA TYR A 90 3.62 5.83 -0.60
C TYR A 90 4.43 5.86 0.71
N LEU A 91 5.03 4.74 1.10
CA LEU A 91 5.82 4.68 2.34
C LEU A 91 7.05 5.58 2.25
N ASN A 92 7.70 5.67 1.09
CA ASN A 92 8.82 6.60 0.89
C ASN A 92 8.38 8.07 0.98
N SER A 93 7.13 8.39 0.66
CA SER A 93 6.62 9.75 0.77
C SER A 93 6.57 10.26 2.22
N LEU A 94 6.66 9.37 3.20
CA LEU A 94 6.66 9.73 4.63
C LEU A 94 8.02 10.20 5.12
N ASN A 95 9.11 9.91 4.40
CA ASN A 95 10.47 10.04 4.92
C ASN A 95 10.83 11.45 5.41
N ALA A 96 10.35 12.49 4.72
CA ALA A 96 10.65 13.88 5.06
C ALA A 96 9.47 14.62 5.70
N GLU A 97 8.38 13.92 5.98
CA GLU A 97 7.21 14.53 6.60
C GLU A 97 7.29 14.47 8.12
N ARG A 98 6.69 15.47 8.76
CA ARG A 98 6.66 15.59 10.22
C ARG A 98 5.35 15.07 10.76
N PHE A 99 5.43 14.12 11.69
CA PHE A 99 4.27 13.56 12.37
C PHE A 99 4.53 13.52 13.88
N ASN A 100 3.48 13.73 14.67
CA ASN A 100 3.59 13.65 16.13
C ASN A 100 3.78 12.21 16.60
N SER A 101 3.25 11.25 15.85
CA SER A 101 3.39 9.81 16.12
C SER A 101 3.18 9.02 14.84
N ALA A 102 3.49 7.71 14.88
CA ALA A 102 3.29 6.82 13.75
C ALA A 102 1.81 6.62 13.37
N GLU A 103 0.89 6.95 14.27
CA GLU A 103 -0.55 6.87 14.02
C GLU A 103 -1.14 8.15 13.43
N ALA A 104 -0.33 9.20 13.38
CA ALA A 104 -0.79 10.49 12.86
C ALA A 104 -1.02 10.47 11.34
#